data_c53a92f30c74e0c7d53daf1eba381078
#
_entry.id   c53a92f30c74e0c7d53daf1eba381078
#
_cell.length_a   1.000
_cell.length_b   1.000
_cell.length_c   1.000
_cell.angle_alpha   90.00
_cell.angle_beta   90.00
_cell.angle_gamma   90.00
#
_symmetry.space_group_name_H-M   'P 1'
#
loop_
_entity.id
_entity.type
_entity.pdbx_description
1 polymer ?
#
loop_
_entity_poly.entity_id
_entity_poly.type
_entity_poly.pdbx_seq_one_letter_code
_entity_poly.pdbx_strand_id
1 'polypeptide(L)'
;MVMGRVWRTAAAIIAVFILGNCLRIWEGPRNFIAQTTLSPGRDSLISSINIRSGMYTSKGFLTGFQYTMLTAFADTAGVRMVFSGVYEKRDCWPMLLDSTIDAVAVDISDSIPHDYADGIVLSMPFHGFAWAVRESDHSLLYQMNMWLGYTVHTEWFREMEHRFFRSYGLKPYLESGTLADRISPYDEMIKAQSRMLGWDWRLLAAVVFKESRFSMGAYSRRGATGLMQVMGSTAAAYGITDLFNPEEN
;
A
#
# COMPACT_ATOMS: atom_id res chain seq x y z
N MET A 1 43.62 31.61 -9.45
CA MET A 1 43.76 30.15 -9.61
C MET A 1 43.34 29.36 -8.35
N VAL A 2 42.60 29.95 -7.42
CA VAL A 2 42.18 29.33 -6.14
C VAL A 2 40.68 29.02 -6.09
N MET A 3 39.83 29.71 -6.88
CA MET A 3 38.40 29.53 -6.86
C MET A 3 37.88 28.20 -7.50
N GLY A 4 38.67 27.58 -8.36
CA GLY A 4 38.25 26.34 -9.04
C GLY A 4 38.35 25.06 -8.19
N ARG A 5 39.11 25.08 -7.07
CA ARG A 5 39.28 23.92 -6.19
C ARG A 5 38.15 23.80 -5.15
N VAL A 6 37.61 24.92 -4.69
CA VAL A 6 36.53 24.93 -3.68
C VAL A 6 35.21 24.39 -4.25
N TRP A 7 34.90 24.68 -5.51
CA TRP A 7 33.69 24.19 -6.20
C TRP A 7 33.76 22.69 -6.52
N ARG A 8 34.94 22.14 -6.77
CA ARG A 8 35.11 20.71 -7.00
C ARG A 8 34.96 19.87 -5.73
N THR A 9 35.41 20.40 -4.60
CA THR A 9 35.21 19.72 -3.30
C THR A 9 33.78 19.84 -2.79
N ALA A 10 33.09 20.97 -3.00
CA ALA A 10 31.69 21.13 -2.66
C ALA A 10 30.79 20.23 -3.52
N ALA A 11 31.04 20.11 -4.83
CA ALA A 11 30.31 19.22 -5.72
C ALA A 11 30.54 17.73 -5.39
N ALA A 12 31.76 17.37 -4.98
CA ALA A 12 32.08 16.01 -4.53
C ALA A 12 31.40 15.66 -3.20
N ILE A 13 31.32 16.59 -2.27
CA ILE A 13 30.64 16.41 -0.98
C ILE A 13 29.12 16.31 -1.18
N ILE A 14 28.53 17.13 -2.07
CA ILE A 14 27.11 17.06 -2.42
C ILE A 14 26.81 15.76 -3.16
N ALA A 15 27.67 15.29 -4.07
CA ALA A 15 27.50 14.02 -4.76
C ALA A 15 27.61 12.83 -3.79
N VAL A 16 28.51 12.87 -2.81
CA VAL A 16 28.63 11.84 -1.76
C VAL A 16 27.41 11.88 -0.83
N PHE A 17 26.84 13.06 -0.52
CA PHE A 17 25.63 13.19 0.29
C PHE A 17 24.37 12.73 -0.47
N ILE A 18 24.27 12.99 -1.76
CA ILE A 18 23.17 12.52 -2.61
C ILE A 18 23.29 11.02 -2.86
N LEU A 19 24.47 10.50 -3.13
CA LEU A 19 24.73 9.06 -3.25
C LEU A 19 24.61 8.34 -1.91
N GLY A 20 25.01 8.95 -0.80
CA GLY A 20 24.84 8.39 0.55
C GLY A 20 23.39 8.36 1.02
N ASN A 21 22.55 9.31 0.60
CA ASN A 21 21.11 9.29 0.90
C ASN A 21 20.27 8.48 -0.12
N CYS A 22 20.73 8.34 -1.37
CA CYS A 22 20.15 7.38 -2.31
C CYS A 22 20.59 5.93 -2.04
N LEU A 23 21.70 5.70 -1.33
CA LEU A 23 22.22 4.41 -0.91
C LEU A 23 21.91 4.09 0.57
N ARG A 24 21.11 4.87 1.26
CA ARG A 24 20.25 4.31 2.32
C ARG A 24 19.11 3.50 1.68
N ILE A 25 19.48 2.67 0.72
CA ILE A 25 18.79 1.45 0.36
C ILE A 25 18.67 0.68 1.67
N TRP A 26 17.45 0.58 2.13
CA TRP A 26 16.94 -0.29 3.16
C TRP A 26 17.98 -1.34 3.60
N GLU A 27 18.73 -1.04 4.64
CA GLU A 27 19.44 -2.04 5.43
C GLU A 27 18.38 -2.79 6.26
N GLY A 28 17.43 -3.42 5.55
CA GLY A 28 16.53 -4.37 6.13
C GLY A 28 17.30 -5.55 6.71
N PRO A 29 16.65 -6.49 7.34
CA PRO A 29 17.25 -7.56 8.15
C PRO A 29 18.07 -8.59 7.36
N ARG A 30 18.83 -8.14 6.36
CA ARG A 30 19.70 -9.01 5.54
C ARG A 30 20.61 -9.90 6.40
N ASN A 31 21.04 -9.40 7.56
CA ASN A 31 21.86 -10.19 8.48
C ASN A 31 21.08 -11.16 9.36
N PHE A 32 19.76 -11.01 9.46
CA PHE A 32 18.94 -11.85 10.33
C PHE A 32 18.36 -13.06 9.58
N ILE A 33 18.04 -12.91 8.30
CA ILE A 33 17.48 -13.97 7.44
C ILE A 33 18.58 -14.71 6.66
N ALA A 34 19.79 -14.17 6.53
CA ALA A 34 20.90 -14.82 5.82
C ALA A 34 21.30 -16.19 6.41
N GLN A 35 20.76 -16.59 7.57
CA GLN A 35 20.97 -17.90 8.17
C GLN A 35 19.83 -18.91 7.94
N THR A 36 18.73 -18.48 7.31
CA THR A 36 17.58 -19.35 7.05
C THR A 36 17.15 -19.16 5.59
N THR A 37 17.84 -19.83 4.67
CA THR A 37 17.39 -19.90 3.28
C THR A 37 16.01 -20.56 3.22
N LEU A 38 15.09 -19.98 2.44
CA LEU A 38 13.91 -20.71 1.95
C LEU A 38 14.39 -22.07 1.44
N SER A 39 13.58 -23.13 1.56
CA SER A 39 13.94 -24.51 1.24
C SER A 39 14.94 -24.58 0.08
N PRO A 40 16.06 -25.36 0.19
CA PRO A 40 17.09 -25.39 -0.82
C PRO A 40 16.49 -25.65 -2.20
N GLY A 41 16.75 -24.77 -3.18
CA GLY A 41 16.25 -24.89 -4.55
C GLY A 41 15.01 -24.03 -4.87
N ARG A 42 14.50 -23.21 -3.95
CA ARG A 42 13.42 -22.27 -4.28
C ARG A 42 14.00 -20.96 -4.83
N ASP A 43 13.86 -20.75 -6.14
CA ASP A 43 14.33 -19.53 -6.83
C ASP A 43 13.28 -18.44 -6.91
N SER A 44 12.02 -18.78 -6.67
CA SER A 44 10.90 -17.84 -6.73
C SER A 44 9.84 -18.13 -5.67
N LEU A 45 9.13 -17.08 -5.29
CA LEU A 45 7.93 -17.12 -4.45
C LEU A 45 6.75 -16.66 -5.30
N ILE A 46 5.76 -17.54 -5.49
CA ILE A 46 4.57 -17.24 -6.26
C ILE A 46 3.44 -16.88 -5.29
N SER A 47 2.91 -15.68 -5.38
CA SER A 47 1.85 -15.23 -4.47
C SER A 47 0.64 -14.69 -5.21
N SER A 48 -0.53 -14.84 -4.60
CA SER A 48 -1.76 -14.16 -4.98
C SER A 48 -2.12 -13.10 -3.94
N ILE A 49 -2.70 -12.00 -4.39
CA ILE A 49 -3.20 -10.95 -3.51
C ILE A 49 -4.72 -10.90 -3.62
N ASN A 50 -5.37 -11.38 -2.58
CA ASN A 50 -6.83 -11.48 -2.50
C ASN A 50 -7.50 -10.26 -1.85
N ILE A 51 -6.87 -9.11 -1.93
CA ILE A 51 -7.33 -7.85 -1.34
C ILE A 51 -7.41 -6.83 -2.46
N ARG A 52 -8.59 -6.26 -2.69
CA ARG A 52 -8.82 -5.31 -3.80
C ARG A 52 -7.86 -4.11 -3.82
N SER A 53 -7.42 -3.64 -2.64
CA SER A 53 -6.47 -2.54 -2.49
C SER A 53 -5.02 -3.01 -2.31
N GLY A 54 -4.78 -4.30 -2.24
CA GLY A 54 -3.46 -4.86 -1.93
C GLY A 54 -2.47 -4.76 -3.08
N MET A 55 -2.97 -4.76 -4.32
CA MET A 55 -2.19 -4.58 -5.53
C MET A 55 -3.03 -3.86 -6.59
N TYR A 56 -2.45 -2.86 -7.23
CA TYR A 56 -3.08 -2.12 -8.32
C TYR A 56 -2.02 -1.51 -9.25
N THR A 57 -2.44 -1.08 -10.44
CA THR A 57 -1.55 -0.40 -11.39
C THR A 57 -1.65 1.11 -11.23
N SER A 58 -0.51 1.76 -11.01
CA SER A 58 -0.40 3.21 -10.99
C SER A 58 0.70 3.65 -11.96
N LYS A 59 0.34 4.53 -12.92
CA LYS A 59 1.27 5.01 -13.97
C LYS A 59 1.96 3.89 -14.75
N GLY A 60 1.27 2.77 -14.99
CA GLY A 60 1.79 1.60 -15.70
C GLY A 60 2.64 0.64 -14.85
N PHE A 61 2.84 0.92 -13.56
CA PHE A 61 3.59 0.06 -12.64
C PHE A 61 2.68 -0.60 -11.62
N LEU A 62 2.94 -1.87 -11.32
CA LEU A 62 2.28 -2.56 -10.22
C LEU A 62 2.71 -1.94 -8.89
N THR A 63 1.75 -1.71 -8.01
CA THR A 63 1.97 -1.13 -6.68
C THR A 63 0.86 -1.61 -5.74
N GLY A 64 0.95 -1.24 -4.47
CA GLY A 64 -0.01 -1.60 -3.43
C GLY A 64 0.70 -2.03 -2.16
N PHE A 65 0.02 -1.99 -1.03
CA PHE A 65 0.64 -2.33 0.25
C PHE A 65 1.13 -3.78 0.27
N GLN A 66 0.27 -4.75 -0.05
CA GLN A 66 0.63 -6.16 -0.06
C GLN A 66 1.66 -6.50 -1.14
N TYR A 67 1.54 -5.89 -2.32
CA TYR A 67 2.55 -5.99 -3.36
C TYR A 67 3.93 -5.57 -2.84
N THR A 68 4.02 -4.41 -2.18
CA THR A 68 5.28 -3.88 -1.65
C THR A 68 5.84 -4.75 -0.53
N MET A 69 4.97 -5.20 0.39
CA MET A 69 5.37 -6.05 1.52
C MET A 69 5.91 -7.42 1.06
N LEU A 70 5.17 -8.11 0.16
CA LEU A 70 5.60 -9.41 -0.37
C LEU A 70 6.87 -9.31 -1.20
N THR A 71 7.01 -8.24 -2.01
CA THR A 71 8.24 -7.99 -2.78
C THR A 71 9.43 -7.77 -1.84
N ALA A 72 9.28 -6.96 -0.80
CA ALA A 72 10.35 -6.70 0.16
C ALA A 72 10.74 -7.96 0.97
N PHE A 73 9.76 -8.81 1.30
CA PHE A 73 10.03 -10.11 1.91
C PHE A 73 10.86 -11.00 0.98
N ALA A 74 10.43 -11.15 -0.29
CA ALA A 74 11.11 -11.98 -1.28
C ALA A 74 12.54 -11.48 -1.56
N ASP A 75 12.72 -10.17 -1.69
CA ASP A 75 14.05 -9.53 -1.85
C ASP A 75 14.95 -9.84 -0.64
N THR A 76 14.41 -9.81 0.58
CA THR A 76 15.16 -10.17 1.78
C THR A 76 15.52 -11.65 1.82
N ALA A 77 14.60 -12.51 1.39
CA ALA A 77 14.80 -13.95 1.30
C ALA A 77 15.71 -14.37 0.12
N GLY A 78 16.08 -13.43 -0.75
CA GLY A 78 16.94 -13.69 -1.92
C GLY A 78 16.24 -14.47 -3.04
N VAL A 79 14.91 -14.40 -3.12
CA VAL A 79 14.11 -15.08 -4.14
C VAL A 79 13.34 -14.08 -4.99
N ARG A 80 13.00 -14.48 -6.21
CA ARG A 80 12.21 -13.64 -7.11
C ARG A 80 10.73 -13.70 -6.74
N MET A 81 10.09 -12.54 -6.55
CA MET A 81 8.64 -12.45 -6.36
C MET A 81 7.90 -12.56 -7.69
N VAL A 82 6.90 -13.43 -7.74
CA VAL A 82 6.00 -13.61 -8.90
C VAL A 82 4.57 -13.49 -8.38
N PHE A 83 3.77 -12.63 -9.01
CA PHE A 83 2.36 -12.50 -8.66
C PHE A 83 1.49 -13.28 -9.65
N SER A 84 0.66 -14.17 -9.11
CA SER A 84 -0.36 -14.86 -9.88
C SER A 84 -1.47 -13.89 -10.28
N GLY A 85 -1.96 -14.00 -11.52
CA GLY A 85 -3.08 -13.22 -12.04
C GLY A 85 -4.46 -13.66 -11.55
N VAL A 86 -4.55 -14.44 -10.49
CA VAL A 86 -5.83 -14.87 -9.88
C VAL A 86 -6.44 -13.70 -9.12
N TYR A 87 -7.63 -13.28 -9.54
CA TYR A 87 -8.33 -12.12 -8.97
C TYR A 87 -9.57 -12.49 -8.15
N GLU A 88 -9.99 -13.76 -8.17
CA GLU A 88 -11.18 -14.23 -7.45
C GLU A 88 -10.79 -15.01 -6.19
N LYS A 89 -11.41 -14.65 -5.06
CA LYS A 89 -11.14 -15.24 -3.73
C LYS A 89 -11.23 -16.77 -3.72
N ARG A 90 -12.11 -17.36 -4.56
CA ARG A 90 -12.35 -18.80 -4.58
C ARG A 90 -11.25 -19.60 -5.28
N ASP A 91 -10.56 -18.98 -6.23
CA ASP A 91 -9.61 -19.72 -7.08
C ASP A 91 -8.21 -19.84 -6.44
N CYS A 92 -7.88 -18.98 -5.46
CA CYS A 92 -6.57 -19.01 -4.84
C CYS A 92 -6.35 -20.17 -3.85
N TRP A 93 -7.40 -20.66 -3.20
CA TRP A 93 -7.25 -21.71 -2.18
C TRP A 93 -6.84 -23.07 -2.74
N PRO A 94 -7.49 -23.61 -3.79
CA PRO A 94 -7.01 -24.81 -4.47
C PRO A 94 -5.58 -24.65 -4.96
N MET A 95 -5.24 -23.51 -5.56
CA MET A 95 -3.89 -23.23 -6.08
C MET A 95 -2.83 -23.16 -4.97
N LEU A 96 -3.22 -22.72 -3.77
CA LEU A 96 -2.33 -22.74 -2.60
C LEU A 96 -2.08 -24.19 -2.15
N LEU A 97 -3.11 -25.03 -2.08
CA LEU A 97 -3.00 -26.41 -1.62
C LEU A 97 -2.26 -27.32 -2.62
N ASP A 98 -2.46 -27.13 -3.93
CA ASP A 98 -1.78 -27.90 -4.98
C ASP A 98 -0.35 -27.42 -5.29
N SER A 99 0.12 -26.40 -4.58
CA SER A 99 1.46 -25.80 -4.74
C SER A 99 1.66 -24.98 -6.03
N THR A 100 0.59 -24.61 -6.73
CA THR A 100 0.66 -23.68 -7.87
C THR A 100 1.07 -22.26 -7.41
N ILE A 101 0.61 -21.87 -6.21
CA ILE A 101 1.08 -20.67 -5.53
C ILE A 101 1.60 -21.01 -4.13
N ASP A 102 2.45 -20.16 -3.58
CA ASP A 102 3.09 -20.38 -2.29
C ASP A 102 2.43 -19.61 -1.15
N ALA A 103 1.86 -18.46 -1.46
CA ALA A 103 1.23 -17.60 -0.45
C ALA A 103 0.05 -16.81 -1.02
N VAL A 104 -0.89 -16.45 -0.13
CA VAL A 104 -2.03 -15.58 -0.45
C VAL A 104 -2.09 -14.47 0.59
N ALA A 105 -2.04 -13.21 0.16
CA ALA A 105 -2.33 -12.09 1.06
C ALA A 105 -3.83 -11.95 1.26
N VAL A 106 -4.26 -11.94 2.51
CA VAL A 106 -5.67 -11.91 2.91
C VAL A 106 -5.94 -10.82 3.96
N ASP A 107 -7.17 -10.35 4.01
CA ASP A 107 -7.68 -9.59 5.13
C ASP A 107 -8.02 -10.55 6.27
N ILE A 108 -7.64 -10.23 7.51
CA ILE A 108 -7.92 -11.11 8.67
C ILE A 108 -9.42 -11.20 9.01
N SER A 109 -10.24 -10.26 8.52
CA SER A 109 -11.69 -10.33 8.64
C SER A 109 -12.33 -11.33 7.67
N ASP A 110 -11.59 -11.72 6.62
CA ASP A 110 -12.03 -12.74 5.66
C ASP A 110 -11.81 -14.14 6.25
N SER A 111 -12.85 -14.94 6.33
CA SER A 111 -12.72 -16.35 6.74
C SER A 111 -12.13 -17.19 5.61
N ILE A 112 -11.21 -18.09 5.94
CA ILE A 112 -10.83 -19.19 5.05
C ILE A 112 -12.05 -20.10 4.91
N PRO A 113 -12.48 -20.46 3.68
CA PRO A 113 -13.60 -21.39 3.52
C PRO A 113 -13.31 -22.72 4.22
N HIS A 114 -14.34 -23.27 4.87
CA HIS A 114 -14.21 -24.47 5.70
C HIS A 114 -13.56 -25.66 4.97
N ASP A 115 -13.83 -25.79 3.67
CA ASP A 115 -13.30 -26.87 2.83
C ASP A 115 -11.76 -26.83 2.66
N TYR A 116 -11.13 -25.72 2.99
CA TYR A 116 -9.67 -25.51 2.85
C TYR A 116 -8.96 -25.20 4.17
N ALA A 117 -9.72 -25.09 5.26
CA ALA A 117 -9.20 -24.63 6.56
C ALA A 117 -8.13 -25.56 7.12
N ASP A 118 -8.27 -26.88 6.95
CA ASP A 118 -7.37 -27.89 7.52
C ASP A 118 -5.97 -27.93 6.86
N GLY A 119 -5.79 -27.29 5.73
CA GLY A 119 -4.49 -27.31 5.01
C GLY A 119 -3.79 -25.97 4.93
N ILE A 120 -4.35 -24.91 5.56
CA ILE A 120 -3.89 -23.53 5.43
C ILE A 120 -3.67 -22.92 6.80
N VAL A 121 -2.53 -22.26 6.95
CA VAL A 121 -2.19 -21.48 8.15
C VAL A 121 -1.90 -20.04 7.78
N LEU A 122 -2.18 -19.12 8.71
CA LEU A 122 -1.93 -17.69 8.54
C LEU A 122 -0.61 -17.30 9.21
N SER A 123 0.09 -16.37 8.60
CA SER A 123 1.19 -15.65 9.26
C SER A 123 0.67 -14.84 10.45
N MET A 124 1.59 -14.30 11.27
CA MET A 124 1.23 -13.27 12.23
C MET A 124 0.50 -12.12 11.54
N PRO A 125 -0.54 -11.55 12.17
CA PRO A 125 -1.28 -10.44 11.58
C PRO A 125 -0.44 -9.15 11.61
N PHE A 126 -0.60 -8.34 10.56
CA PHE A 126 0.00 -7.02 10.46
C PHE A 126 -0.97 -6.06 9.76
N HIS A 127 -1.26 -4.95 10.39
CA HIS A 127 -2.15 -3.91 9.87
C HIS A 127 -3.52 -4.42 9.35
N GLY A 128 -4.10 -5.43 10.03
CA GLY A 128 -5.38 -6.04 9.62
C GLY A 128 -5.26 -7.11 8.51
N PHE A 129 -4.05 -7.46 8.10
CA PHE A 129 -3.77 -8.45 7.06
C PHE A 129 -2.94 -9.62 7.59
N ALA A 130 -2.95 -10.72 6.86
CA ALA A 130 -2.06 -11.85 7.05
C ALA A 130 -1.69 -12.48 5.70
N TRP A 131 -0.68 -13.31 5.70
CA TRP A 131 -0.32 -14.15 4.55
C TRP A 131 -0.69 -15.60 4.86
N ALA A 132 -1.57 -16.16 4.05
CA ALA A 132 -1.95 -17.57 4.12
C ALA A 132 -0.91 -18.40 3.37
N VAL A 133 -0.46 -19.49 3.97
CA VAL A 133 0.46 -20.46 3.37
C VAL A 133 -0.05 -21.87 3.65
N ARG A 134 0.47 -22.87 2.94
CA ARG A 134 0.19 -24.28 3.25
C ARG A 134 0.67 -24.62 4.65
N GLU A 135 -0.10 -25.37 5.39
CA GLU A 135 0.31 -25.90 6.69
C GLU A 135 1.61 -26.70 6.60
N SER A 136 1.80 -27.46 5.54
CA SER A 136 3.03 -28.23 5.30
C SER A 136 4.29 -27.40 5.06
N ASP A 137 4.17 -26.10 4.73
CA ASP A 137 5.32 -25.22 4.47
C ASP A 137 5.75 -24.43 5.72
N HIS A 138 6.08 -25.16 6.78
CA HIS A 138 6.50 -24.58 8.06
C HIS A 138 7.71 -23.64 7.91
N SER A 139 8.61 -23.91 6.95
CA SER A 139 9.79 -23.08 6.72
C SER A 139 9.40 -21.70 6.21
N LEU A 140 8.51 -21.63 5.24
CA LEU A 140 8.02 -20.36 4.68
C LEU A 140 7.26 -19.56 5.75
N LEU A 141 6.34 -20.21 6.47
CA LEU A 141 5.59 -19.58 7.56
C LEU A 141 6.51 -18.99 8.62
N TYR A 142 7.50 -19.77 9.07
CA TYR A 142 8.47 -19.31 10.08
C TYR A 142 9.24 -18.08 9.59
N GLN A 143 9.73 -18.10 8.36
CA GLN A 143 10.48 -16.96 7.79
C GLN A 143 9.61 -15.72 7.60
N MET A 144 8.37 -15.89 7.14
CA MET A 144 7.41 -14.80 7.03
C MET A 144 7.15 -14.16 8.40
N ASN A 145 6.91 -14.98 9.42
CA ASN A 145 6.65 -14.48 10.78
C ASN A 145 7.87 -13.77 11.38
N MET A 146 9.07 -14.32 11.20
CA MET A 146 10.30 -13.68 11.67
C MET A 146 10.54 -12.34 10.99
N TRP A 147 10.37 -12.29 9.66
CA TRP A 147 10.54 -11.06 8.90
C TRP A 147 9.48 -10.00 9.26
N LEU A 148 8.21 -10.40 9.37
CA LEU A 148 7.13 -9.52 9.79
C LEU A 148 7.37 -8.99 11.19
N GLY A 149 7.70 -9.86 12.15
CA GLY A 149 7.95 -9.49 13.56
C GLY A 149 9.06 -8.43 13.71
N TYR A 150 10.07 -8.46 12.83
CA TYR A 150 11.08 -7.41 12.76
C TYR A 150 10.57 -6.18 12.01
N THR A 151 10.00 -6.38 10.82
CA THR A 151 9.69 -5.32 9.85
C THR A 151 8.63 -4.36 10.37
N VAL A 152 7.59 -4.83 11.08
CA VAL A 152 6.50 -3.98 11.60
C VAL A 152 6.98 -2.92 12.62
N HIS A 153 8.17 -3.08 13.16
CA HIS A 153 8.77 -2.11 14.10
C HIS A 153 9.74 -1.12 13.44
N THR A 154 9.98 -1.26 12.13
CA THR A 154 10.92 -0.41 11.39
C THR A 154 10.31 0.92 10.96
N GLU A 155 11.18 1.92 10.72
CA GLU A 155 10.81 3.20 10.10
C GLU A 155 10.20 2.98 8.70
N TRP A 156 10.82 2.08 7.92
CA TRP A 156 10.33 1.73 6.59
C TRP A 156 8.87 1.25 6.61
N PHE A 157 8.48 0.40 7.57
CA PHE A 157 7.10 -0.06 7.69
C PHE A 157 6.15 1.10 8.04
N ARG A 158 6.56 2.00 8.94
CA ARG A 158 5.79 3.21 9.28
C ARG A 158 5.61 4.13 8.07
N GLU A 159 6.64 4.27 7.23
CA GLU A 159 6.53 5.01 5.97
C GLU A 159 5.55 4.34 5.00
N MET A 160 5.56 3.00 4.90
CA MET A 160 4.60 2.25 4.09
C MET A 160 3.17 2.40 4.62
N GLU A 161 2.96 2.26 5.93
CA GLU A 161 1.66 2.55 6.55
C GLU A 161 1.19 3.97 6.23
N HIS A 162 2.08 4.96 6.39
CA HIS A 162 1.75 6.33 6.06
C HIS A 162 1.42 6.50 4.58
N ARG A 163 2.20 5.90 3.70
CA ARG A 163 2.03 6.01 2.25
C ARG A 163 0.71 5.39 1.77
N PHE A 164 0.35 4.20 2.28
CA PHE A 164 -0.79 3.44 1.76
C PHE A 164 -2.08 3.67 2.54
N PHE A 165 -2.02 4.01 3.81
CA PHE A 165 -3.21 4.12 4.66
C PHE A 165 -3.48 5.53 5.16
N ARG A 166 -2.48 6.28 5.61
CA ARG A 166 -2.70 7.65 6.10
C ARG A 166 -3.00 8.65 4.98
N SER A 167 -2.44 8.44 3.79
CA SER A 167 -2.74 9.29 2.64
C SER A 167 -4.19 9.25 2.18
N TYR A 168 -4.97 8.28 2.65
CA TYR A 168 -6.37 8.12 2.24
C TYR A 168 -7.37 8.63 3.28
N GLY A 169 -6.95 9.05 4.47
CA GLY A 169 -7.86 9.43 5.54
C GLY A 169 -8.87 8.33 5.94
N LEU A 170 -8.63 7.08 5.49
CA LEU A 170 -9.57 5.97 5.61
C LEU A 170 -9.40 5.14 6.88
N LYS A 171 -8.28 5.28 7.60
CA LYS A 171 -7.97 4.45 8.77
C LYS A 171 -9.11 4.40 9.82
N PRO A 172 -9.77 5.52 10.19
CA PRO A 172 -10.88 5.47 11.14
C PRO A 172 -12.11 4.71 10.62
N TYR A 173 -12.27 4.62 9.29
CA TYR A 173 -13.43 4.01 8.64
C TYR A 173 -13.22 2.53 8.35
N LEU A 174 -11.98 2.11 8.09
CA LEU A 174 -11.63 0.69 7.92
C LEU A 174 -11.72 -0.06 9.26
N GLU A 175 -11.32 0.59 10.37
CA GLU A 175 -11.36 0.00 11.71
C GLU A 175 -12.80 -0.12 12.26
N SER A 176 -13.73 0.69 11.77
CA SER A 176 -15.12 0.68 12.26
C SER A 176 -16.06 -0.29 11.55
N GLY A 177 -15.60 -1.02 10.53
CA GLY A 177 -16.43 -1.94 9.74
C GLY A 177 -17.58 -1.27 8.98
N THR A 178 -17.66 0.07 9.03
CA THR A 178 -18.78 0.86 8.48
C THR A 178 -18.66 1.14 6.97
N LEU A 179 -17.62 0.65 6.31
CA LEU A 179 -17.39 0.90 4.87
C LEU A 179 -17.93 -0.17 3.93
N ALA A 180 -18.67 -1.16 4.41
CA ALA A 180 -19.18 -2.23 3.54
C ALA A 180 -19.94 -1.71 2.29
N ASP A 181 -20.53 -0.49 2.37
CA ASP A 181 -21.27 0.14 1.29
C ASP A 181 -20.87 1.60 0.99
N ARG A 182 -19.76 2.09 1.55
CA ARG A 182 -19.30 3.47 1.39
C ARG A 182 -17.96 3.57 0.69
N ILE A 183 -17.81 4.58 -0.18
CA ILE A 183 -16.53 4.93 -0.83
C ILE A 183 -15.75 5.92 0.03
N SER A 184 -16.47 6.83 0.71
CA SER A 184 -15.87 7.90 1.52
C SER A 184 -16.80 8.38 2.64
N PRO A 185 -16.28 9.15 3.61
CA PRO A 185 -17.11 9.85 4.59
C PRO A 185 -18.08 10.85 3.97
N TYR A 186 -17.82 11.29 2.75
CA TYR A 186 -18.56 12.34 2.05
C TYR A 186 -19.58 11.81 1.04
N ASP A 187 -19.85 10.50 1.03
CA ASP A 187 -20.72 9.87 0.02
C ASP A 187 -22.09 10.52 -0.10
N GLU A 188 -22.74 10.84 1.03
CA GLU A 188 -24.07 11.46 1.00
C GLU A 188 -24.02 12.87 0.40
N MET A 189 -22.99 13.64 0.74
CA MET A 189 -22.75 14.96 0.16
C MET A 189 -22.44 14.86 -1.34
N ILE A 190 -21.55 13.94 -1.72
CA ILE A 190 -21.19 13.69 -3.13
C ILE A 190 -22.42 13.25 -3.94
N LYS A 191 -23.27 12.38 -3.38
CA LYS A 191 -24.53 11.96 -4.02
C LYS A 191 -25.51 13.13 -4.17
N ALA A 192 -25.58 14.02 -3.19
CA ALA A 192 -26.42 15.21 -3.27
C ALA A 192 -25.97 16.15 -4.39
N GLN A 193 -24.67 16.46 -4.45
CA GLN A 193 -24.11 17.33 -5.49
C GLN A 193 -24.19 16.68 -6.87
N SER A 194 -23.95 15.39 -7.00
CA SER A 194 -24.06 14.65 -8.26
C SER A 194 -25.46 14.68 -8.86
N ARG A 195 -26.50 14.63 -8.00
CA ARG A 195 -27.90 14.77 -8.45
C ARG A 195 -28.16 16.13 -9.08
N MET A 196 -27.59 17.20 -8.52
CA MET A 196 -27.73 18.56 -9.11
C MET A 196 -27.02 18.69 -10.46
N LEU A 197 -25.92 17.96 -10.63
CA LEU A 197 -25.12 17.94 -11.87
C LEU A 197 -25.65 16.95 -12.92
N GLY A 198 -26.58 16.06 -12.55
CA GLY A 198 -27.02 14.96 -13.41
C GLY A 198 -25.92 13.92 -13.66
N TRP A 199 -24.95 13.79 -12.75
CA TRP A 199 -23.81 12.89 -12.88
C TRP A 199 -24.01 11.61 -12.04
N ASP A 200 -23.34 10.52 -12.46
CA ASP A 200 -23.14 9.38 -11.55
C ASP A 200 -22.27 9.83 -10.38
N TRP A 201 -22.76 9.65 -9.16
CA TRP A 201 -22.04 10.06 -7.96
C TRP A 201 -20.68 9.38 -7.80
N ARG A 202 -20.51 8.18 -8.36
CA ARG A 202 -19.23 7.46 -8.36
C ARG A 202 -18.18 8.17 -9.21
N LEU A 203 -18.62 8.82 -10.29
CA LEU A 203 -17.73 9.65 -11.11
C LEU A 203 -17.24 10.85 -10.32
N LEU A 204 -18.13 11.57 -9.61
CA LEU A 204 -17.73 12.70 -8.76
C LEU A 204 -16.84 12.23 -7.62
N ALA A 205 -17.16 11.11 -6.98
CA ALA A 205 -16.32 10.50 -5.94
C ALA A 205 -14.91 10.17 -6.48
N ALA A 206 -14.79 9.67 -7.71
CA ALA A 206 -13.51 9.41 -8.35
C ALA A 206 -12.69 10.69 -8.61
N VAL A 207 -13.36 11.79 -8.97
CA VAL A 207 -12.71 13.11 -9.10
C VAL A 207 -12.20 13.58 -7.75
N VAL A 208 -13.02 13.60 -6.71
CA VAL A 208 -12.61 13.98 -5.34
C VAL A 208 -11.45 13.11 -4.86
N PHE A 209 -11.51 11.81 -5.11
CA PHE A 209 -10.41 10.93 -4.78
C PHE A 209 -9.11 11.28 -5.54
N LYS A 210 -9.22 11.61 -6.81
CA LYS A 210 -8.08 12.01 -7.64
C LYS A 210 -7.43 13.29 -7.14
N GLU A 211 -8.22 14.27 -6.73
CA GLU A 211 -7.78 15.60 -6.31
C GLU A 211 -7.18 15.58 -4.90
N SER A 212 -7.90 15.06 -3.91
CA SER A 212 -7.52 15.16 -2.50
C SER A 212 -7.40 13.84 -1.76
N ARG A 213 -7.82 12.72 -2.40
CA ARG A 213 -8.00 11.42 -1.73
C ARG A 213 -8.96 11.51 -0.54
N PHE A 214 -10.03 12.28 -0.70
CA PHE A 214 -11.01 12.56 0.34
C PHE A 214 -10.45 13.30 1.57
N SER A 215 -9.34 14.01 1.43
CA SER A 215 -8.78 14.82 2.51
C SER A 215 -9.26 16.26 2.39
N MET A 216 -10.12 16.72 3.29
CA MET A 216 -10.55 18.11 3.34
C MET A 216 -9.40 19.07 3.70
N GLY A 217 -8.38 18.59 4.40
CA GLY A 217 -7.19 19.37 4.73
C GLY A 217 -6.09 19.34 3.65
N ALA A 218 -6.37 18.79 2.47
CA ALA A 218 -5.38 18.72 1.40
C ALA A 218 -4.97 20.10 0.92
N TYR A 219 -3.66 20.31 0.81
CA TYR A 219 -3.06 21.55 0.31
C TYR A 219 -1.90 21.24 -0.63
N SER A 220 -1.97 21.73 -1.86
CA SER A 220 -0.93 21.49 -2.85
C SER A 220 0.16 22.58 -2.81
N ARG A 221 1.35 22.28 -3.35
CA ARG A 221 2.44 23.26 -3.48
C ARG A 221 2.06 24.49 -4.31
N ARG A 222 1.03 24.40 -5.15
CA ARG A 222 0.53 25.50 -5.99
C ARG A 222 -0.65 26.24 -5.34
N GLY A 223 -1.03 25.90 -4.11
CA GLY A 223 -2.10 26.55 -3.37
C GLY A 223 -3.50 26.00 -3.65
N ALA A 224 -3.64 24.87 -4.33
CA ALA A 224 -4.92 24.18 -4.44
C ALA A 224 -5.29 23.56 -3.08
N THR A 225 -6.55 23.71 -2.66
CA THR A 225 -6.99 23.43 -1.29
C THR A 225 -8.28 22.62 -1.27
N GLY A 226 -8.42 21.74 -0.27
CA GLY A 226 -9.64 21.01 0.06
C GLY A 226 -9.92 19.79 -0.80
N LEU A 227 -11.17 19.30 -0.71
CA LEU A 227 -11.60 18.05 -1.36
C LEU A 227 -11.42 18.05 -2.88
N MET A 228 -11.78 19.15 -3.53
CA MET A 228 -11.71 19.32 -4.99
C MET A 228 -10.45 20.05 -5.44
N GLN A 229 -9.51 20.34 -4.53
CA GLN A 229 -8.27 21.07 -4.83
C GLN A 229 -8.53 22.39 -5.56
N VAL A 230 -9.45 23.21 -5.02
CA VAL A 230 -9.83 24.49 -5.61
C VAL A 230 -8.72 25.53 -5.37
N MET A 231 -8.40 26.30 -6.41
CA MET A 231 -7.45 27.42 -6.29
C MET A 231 -8.11 28.63 -5.65
N GLY A 232 -7.35 29.39 -4.85
CA GLY A 232 -7.87 30.59 -4.18
C GLY A 232 -8.48 31.63 -5.13
N SER A 233 -7.93 31.79 -6.34
CA SER A 233 -8.50 32.67 -7.38
C SER A 233 -9.85 32.18 -7.89
N THR A 234 -10.00 30.87 -8.04
CA THR A 234 -11.26 30.23 -8.42
C THR A 234 -12.28 30.40 -7.29
N ALA A 235 -11.89 30.14 -6.04
CA ALA A 235 -12.73 30.31 -4.89
C ALA A 235 -13.30 31.73 -4.80
N ALA A 236 -12.44 32.74 -4.95
CA ALA A 236 -12.85 34.15 -4.94
C ALA A 236 -13.85 34.48 -6.05
N ALA A 237 -13.67 33.91 -7.27
CA ALA A 237 -14.58 34.13 -8.39
C ALA A 237 -15.98 33.54 -8.16
N TYR A 238 -16.07 32.47 -7.35
CA TYR A 238 -17.35 31.80 -7.04
C TYR A 238 -17.89 32.12 -5.63
N GLY A 239 -17.26 33.06 -4.91
CA GLY A 239 -17.71 33.48 -3.59
C GLY A 239 -17.50 32.44 -2.47
N ILE A 240 -16.61 31.47 -2.70
CA ILE A 240 -16.22 30.47 -1.70
C ILE A 240 -15.36 31.16 -0.64
N THR A 241 -15.75 31.04 0.62
CA THR A 241 -15.09 31.72 1.76
C THR A 241 -14.20 30.78 2.56
N ASP A 242 -14.54 29.49 2.62
CA ASP A 242 -13.77 28.46 3.31
C ASP A 242 -13.48 27.27 2.40
N LEU A 243 -12.26 27.22 1.88
CA LEU A 243 -11.79 26.14 1.02
C LEU A 243 -11.58 24.79 1.76
N PHE A 244 -11.56 24.78 3.08
CA PHE A 244 -11.50 23.56 3.87
C PHE A 244 -12.88 23.04 4.25
N ASN A 245 -13.93 23.85 4.05
CA ASN A 245 -15.30 23.38 4.19
C ASN A 245 -15.68 22.47 3.02
N PRO A 246 -16.00 21.18 3.28
CA PRO A 246 -16.27 20.22 2.20
C PRO A 246 -17.52 20.55 1.38
N GLU A 247 -18.47 21.33 1.92
CA GLU A 247 -19.70 21.73 1.20
C GLU A 247 -19.45 22.92 0.25
N GLU A 248 -18.52 23.81 0.63
CA GLU A 248 -18.16 24.98 -0.19
C GLU A 248 -17.09 24.64 -1.24
N ASN A 249 -16.27 23.65 -0.97
CA ASN A 249 -15.17 23.25 -1.81
C ASN A 249 -15.62 22.36 -2.97
#